data_56cd79a92334fb8a0b798b4d8b7f8d3e
#
_entry.id   56cd79a92334fb8a0b798b4d8b7f8d3e
#
_cell.length_a   1.000
_cell.length_b   1.000
_cell.length_c   1.000
_cell.angle_alpha   90.00
_cell.angle_beta   90.00
_cell.angle_gamma   90.00
#
_symmetry.space_group_name_H-M   'P 1'
#
loop_
_entity.id
_entity.type
_entity.pdbx_description
1 polymer ?
#
loop_
_entity_poly.entity_id
_entity_poly.type
_entity_poly.pdbx_seq_one_letter_code
_entity_poly.pdbx_strand_id
1 'polypeptide(L)'
;MPTRSTTKRDYYEVLGVARTASDDDIKKAYRRLALQYHPDRNQAPEATERFKEATEAYQVLSDTEKRNLYDRYGHSAFDRAGGAGTVDFSNFVGLSIEDLFESFFGTPGQRGARQRVQRGQDLRYDLHLTLEEAVFGTSKEITLTKNATCKRCEGSGMEPGTQPTRCTRCDGSGEIRRVQQSIFGQFVNVTLCDRCNGEGQIIADPCHECQGRGTVRARTTVVVDVPQGADEGIQLRLNGQGEPAPRGGVPGHLYVVLHVQPHRFFKRQGNDLLLEVPINVAQAALGDDFAVPTLDNKQITLKVPAGTQSGRIIRVRGEGVPFLREHGRGDLQVHLKVRTPTDLSDEQKKLLRQLGTTFEGHQNTPAENKSFFDKVKDVFSGG
;
A
#
# COMPACT_ATOMS: atom_id res chain seq x y z
N MET A 1 -41.09 -27.98 -28.89
CA MET A 1 -41.00 -27.03 -27.77
C MET A 1 -40.69 -25.67 -28.38
N PRO A 2 -41.47 -24.61 -28.20
CA PRO A 2 -41.26 -23.34 -28.84
C PRO A 2 -40.15 -22.58 -28.12
N THR A 3 -39.18 -22.13 -28.92
CA THR A 3 -38.11 -21.23 -28.51
C THR A 3 -38.67 -19.88 -28.05
N ARG A 4 -38.52 -19.57 -26.75
CA ARG A 4 -38.81 -18.24 -26.20
C ARG A 4 -37.87 -17.22 -26.85
N SER A 5 -38.38 -16.44 -27.79
CA SER A 5 -37.75 -15.20 -28.20
C SER A 5 -37.91 -14.20 -27.04
N THR A 6 -36.88 -13.97 -26.25
CA THR A 6 -36.83 -12.90 -25.24
C THR A 6 -36.71 -11.58 -25.99
N THR A 7 -37.86 -10.93 -26.27
CA THR A 7 -37.87 -9.54 -26.70
C THR A 7 -37.33 -8.69 -25.55
N LYS A 8 -36.14 -8.05 -25.76
CA LYS A 8 -35.55 -7.12 -24.81
C LYS A 8 -36.57 -6.00 -24.48
N ARG A 9 -36.71 -5.64 -23.20
CA ARG A 9 -37.59 -4.55 -22.77
C ARG A 9 -37.06 -3.20 -23.25
N ASP A 10 -37.95 -2.23 -23.50
CA ASP A 10 -37.57 -0.86 -23.89
C ASP A 10 -36.72 -0.23 -22.78
N TYR A 11 -35.62 0.42 -23.13
CA TYR A 11 -34.69 1.03 -22.17
C TYR A 11 -35.33 2.13 -21.33
N TYR A 12 -36.28 2.88 -21.87
CA TYR A 12 -37.05 3.86 -21.10
C TYR A 12 -37.96 3.19 -20.06
N GLU A 13 -38.55 2.06 -20.42
CA GLU A 13 -39.34 1.25 -19.49
C GLU A 13 -38.48 0.60 -18.40
N VAL A 14 -37.28 0.14 -18.76
CA VAL A 14 -36.33 -0.45 -17.79
C VAL A 14 -35.93 0.57 -16.74
N LEU A 15 -35.67 1.82 -17.11
CA LEU A 15 -35.36 2.91 -16.17
C LEU A 15 -36.60 3.52 -15.52
N GLY A 16 -37.81 3.24 -16.03
CA GLY A 16 -39.07 3.81 -15.54
C GLY A 16 -39.17 5.31 -15.77
N VAL A 17 -38.71 5.79 -16.96
CA VAL A 17 -38.75 7.20 -17.37
C VAL A 17 -39.51 7.37 -18.69
N ALA A 18 -40.04 8.55 -18.93
CA ALA A 18 -40.67 8.86 -20.21
C ALA A 18 -39.62 9.04 -21.33
N ARG A 19 -39.96 8.76 -22.59
CA ARG A 19 -39.07 8.97 -23.73
C ARG A 19 -38.60 10.42 -23.89
N THR A 20 -39.35 11.39 -23.34
CA THR A 20 -39.00 12.80 -23.29
C THR A 20 -38.18 13.21 -22.06
N ALA A 21 -37.79 12.27 -21.23
CA ALA A 21 -37.03 12.52 -20.00
C ALA A 21 -35.71 13.24 -20.28
N SER A 22 -35.34 14.17 -19.40
CA SER A 22 -34.05 14.85 -19.45
C SER A 22 -32.92 13.91 -19.03
N ASP A 23 -31.68 14.26 -19.40
CA ASP A 23 -30.48 13.49 -19.00
C ASP A 23 -30.34 13.40 -17.47
N ASP A 24 -30.74 14.45 -16.75
CA ASP A 24 -30.77 14.44 -15.29
C ASP A 24 -31.82 13.48 -14.71
N ASP A 25 -32.97 13.34 -15.35
CA ASP A 25 -34.01 12.38 -14.92
C ASP A 25 -33.55 10.94 -15.16
N ILE A 26 -32.95 10.68 -16.30
CA ILE A 26 -32.34 9.38 -16.64
C ILE A 26 -31.30 9.01 -15.60
N LYS A 27 -30.40 9.93 -15.26
CA LYS A 27 -29.34 9.73 -14.25
C LYS A 27 -29.90 9.48 -12.84
N LYS A 28 -30.95 10.23 -12.45
CA LYS A 28 -31.63 10.03 -11.15
C LYS A 28 -32.33 8.66 -11.08
N ALA A 29 -33.00 8.27 -12.15
CA ALA A 29 -33.69 6.98 -12.24
C ALA A 29 -32.69 5.81 -12.14
N TYR A 30 -31.58 5.88 -12.88
CA TYR A 30 -30.52 4.87 -12.79
C TYR A 30 -29.93 4.76 -11.38
N ARG A 31 -29.59 5.89 -10.74
CA ARG A 31 -29.03 5.86 -9.38
C ARG A 31 -29.98 5.20 -8.39
N ARG A 32 -31.28 5.43 -8.50
CA ARG A 32 -32.29 4.80 -7.65
C ARG A 32 -32.32 3.28 -7.85
N LEU A 33 -32.32 2.81 -9.11
CA LEU A 33 -32.34 1.39 -9.44
C LEU A 33 -31.02 0.70 -9.05
N ALA A 34 -29.88 1.38 -9.28
CA ALA A 34 -28.57 0.87 -8.91
C ALA A 34 -28.45 0.67 -7.40
N LEU A 35 -28.97 1.56 -6.57
CA LEU A 35 -29.01 1.40 -5.11
C LEU A 35 -29.96 0.29 -4.66
N GLN A 36 -31.08 0.11 -5.36
CA GLN A 36 -32.10 -0.89 -5.03
C GLN A 36 -31.65 -2.32 -5.39
N TYR A 37 -30.93 -2.48 -6.50
CA TYR A 37 -30.53 -3.78 -7.05
C TYR A 37 -29.01 -4.02 -6.99
N HIS A 38 -28.28 -3.27 -6.14
CA HIS A 38 -26.84 -3.46 -5.97
C HIS A 38 -26.54 -4.86 -5.45
N PRO A 39 -25.59 -5.61 -6.05
CA PRO A 39 -25.29 -7.00 -5.66
C PRO A 39 -24.86 -7.15 -4.20
N ASP A 40 -24.19 -6.13 -3.63
CA ASP A 40 -23.75 -6.15 -2.23
C ASP A 40 -24.90 -5.92 -1.23
N ARG A 41 -26.04 -5.37 -1.69
CA ARG A 41 -27.20 -5.05 -0.83
C ARG A 41 -28.42 -5.94 -1.08
N ASN A 42 -28.51 -6.53 -2.27
CA ASN A 42 -29.64 -7.35 -2.67
C ASN A 42 -29.14 -8.62 -3.38
N GLN A 43 -29.17 -9.74 -2.66
CA GLN A 43 -28.69 -11.05 -3.13
C GLN A 43 -29.78 -11.86 -3.87
N ALA A 44 -30.95 -11.29 -4.15
CA ALA A 44 -31.96 -11.98 -4.91
C ALA A 44 -31.49 -12.24 -6.36
N PRO A 45 -31.71 -13.43 -6.93
CA PRO A 45 -31.26 -13.76 -8.29
C PRO A 45 -31.79 -12.79 -9.35
N GLU A 46 -32.98 -12.27 -9.18
CA GLU A 46 -33.60 -11.27 -10.08
C GLU A 46 -32.93 -9.88 -9.95
N ALA A 47 -32.29 -9.56 -8.81
CA ALA A 47 -31.67 -8.26 -8.59
C ALA A 47 -30.47 -8.05 -9.53
N THR A 48 -29.67 -9.09 -9.75
CA THR A 48 -28.53 -9.06 -10.64
C THR A 48 -28.95 -8.84 -12.10
N GLU A 49 -30.05 -9.47 -12.54
CA GLU A 49 -30.57 -9.28 -13.90
C GLU A 49 -31.12 -7.86 -14.08
N ARG A 50 -31.90 -7.37 -13.13
CA ARG A 50 -32.45 -6.00 -13.16
C ARG A 50 -31.34 -4.93 -13.09
N PHE A 51 -30.29 -5.18 -12.34
CA PHE A 51 -29.12 -4.28 -12.29
C PHE A 51 -28.41 -4.22 -13.66
N LYS A 52 -28.23 -5.38 -14.32
CA LYS A 52 -27.64 -5.45 -15.66
C LYS A 52 -28.48 -4.70 -16.69
N GLU A 53 -29.79 -4.95 -16.70
CA GLU A 53 -30.71 -4.26 -17.62
C GLU A 53 -30.73 -2.74 -17.39
N ALA A 54 -30.75 -2.29 -16.12
CA ALA A 54 -30.72 -0.88 -15.80
C ALA A 54 -29.41 -0.21 -16.21
N THR A 55 -28.28 -0.93 -16.09
CA THR A 55 -26.96 -0.42 -16.49
C THR A 55 -26.87 -0.32 -18.01
N GLU A 56 -27.33 -1.35 -18.75
CA GLU A 56 -27.37 -1.32 -20.22
C GLU A 56 -28.26 -0.17 -20.72
N ALA A 57 -29.44 0.00 -20.14
CA ALA A 57 -30.35 1.09 -20.49
C ALA A 57 -29.75 2.48 -20.24
N TYR A 58 -29.08 2.67 -19.10
CA TYR A 58 -28.42 3.94 -18.77
C TYR A 58 -27.26 4.25 -19.72
N GLN A 59 -26.46 3.27 -20.10
CA GLN A 59 -25.34 3.43 -21.02
C GLN A 59 -25.78 3.91 -22.42
N VAL A 60 -26.93 3.48 -22.85
CA VAL A 60 -27.47 3.91 -24.15
C VAL A 60 -28.17 5.27 -24.05
N LEU A 61 -28.95 5.50 -23.00
CA LEU A 61 -29.79 6.70 -22.88
C LEU A 61 -29.04 7.92 -22.32
N SER A 62 -27.90 7.74 -21.66
CA SER A 62 -27.09 8.84 -21.13
C SER A 62 -26.21 9.53 -22.18
N ASP A 63 -26.00 8.90 -23.32
CA ASP A 63 -25.22 9.45 -24.44
C ASP A 63 -26.18 9.93 -25.54
N THR A 64 -26.08 11.19 -25.89
CA THR A 64 -26.97 11.83 -26.87
C THR A 64 -26.95 11.16 -28.24
N GLU A 65 -25.80 10.69 -28.72
CA GLU A 65 -25.69 10.03 -30.02
C GLU A 65 -26.31 8.65 -30.00
N LYS A 66 -26.07 7.88 -28.94
CA LYS A 66 -26.63 6.53 -28.77
C LYS A 66 -28.13 6.57 -28.53
N ARG A 67 -28.60 7.54 -27.72
CA ARG A 67 -30.01 7.79 -27.51
C ARG A 67 -30.73 8.07 -28.83
N ASN A 68 -30.15 8.94 -29.69
CA ASN A 68 -30.71 9.25 -31.02
C ASN A 68 -30.74 8.01 -31.92
N LEU A 69 -29.70 7.14 -31.84
CA LEU A 69 -29.68 5.88 -32.59
C LEU A 69 -30.73 4.89 -32.07
N TYR A 70 -30.87 4.80 -30.74
CA TYR A 70 -31.88 3.97 -30.11
C TYR A 70 -33.29 4.44 -30.44
N ASP A 71 -33.55 5.75 -30.41
CA ASP A 71 -34.87 6.31 -30.72
C ASP A 71 -35.28 6.09 -32.19
N ARG A 72 -34.31 5.96 -33.11
CA ARG A 72 -34.57 5.70 -34.54
C ARG A 72 -34.70 4.24 -34.90
N TYR A 73 -33.86 3.39 -34.30
CA TYR A 73 -33.69 2.01 -34.75
C TYR A 73 -33.97 0.96 -33.65
N GLY A 74 -34.27 1.39 -32.41
CA GLY A 74 -34.51 0.51 -31.28
C GLY A 74 -33.29 -0.37 -30.94
N HIS A 75 -33.53 -1.53 -30.38
CA HIS A 75 -32.46 -2.49 -30.03
C HIS A 75 -31.67 -2.99 -31.25
N SER A 76 -32.25 -2.99 -32.44
CA SER A 76 -31.59 -3.46 -33.67
C SER A 76 -30.38 -2.58 -34.06
N ALA A 77 -30.28 -1.35 -33.55
CA ALA A 77 -29.11 -0.50 -33.73
C ALA A 77 -27.84 -1.11 -33.11
N PHE A 78 -28.02 -1.89 -32.05
CA PHE A 78 -26.92 -2.43 -31.25
C PHE A 78 -26.71 -3.95 -31.46
N ASP A 79 -27.70 -4.66 -31.99
CA ASP A 79 -27.61 -6.11 -32.29
C ASP A 79 -26.70 -6.41 -33.50
N ARG A 80 -26.50 -5.45 -34.42
CA ARG A 80 -25.67 -5.63 -35.62
C ARG A 80 -24.20 -5.33 -35.44
N ALA A 81 -23.79 -4.67 -34.34
CA ALA A 81 -22.40 -4.25 -34.12
C ALA A 81 -21.57 -5.27 -33.33
N GLY A 82 -22.16 -6.34 -32.82
CA GLY A 82 -21.44 -7.31 -31.99
C GLY A 82 -21.87 -8.73 -32.27
N GLY A 83 -21.08 -9.47 -33.05
CA GLY A 83 -21.20 -10.92 -33.14
C GLY A 83 -21.06 -11.60 -31.78
N ALA A 84 -22.06 -12.37 -31.45
CA ALA A 84 -22.14 -13.46 -30.48
C ALA A 84 -20.97 -13.61 -29.48
N GLY A 85 -21.19 -13.20 -28.28
CA GLY A 85 -20.37 -13.59 -27.12
C GLY A 85 -21.08 -13.17 -25.85
N THR A 86 -21.73 -14.12 -25.18
CA THR A 86 -22.16 -13.96 -23.79
C THR A 86 -20.94 -13.65 -22.94
N VAL A 87 -20.79 -12.37 -22.60
CA VAL A 87 -19.69 -11.92 -21.73
C VAL A 87 -20.01 -12.39 -20.32
N ASP A 88 -19.20 -13.29 -19.81
CA ASP A 88 -19.24 -13.74 -18.42
C ASP A 88 -18.78 -12.61 -17.52
N PHE A 89 -19.73 -11.95 -16.88
CA PHE A 89 -19.54 -10.75 -16.07
C PHE A 89 -18.87 -11.03 -14.72
N SER A 90 -18.61 -12.29 -14.39
CA SER A 90 -18.05 -12.70 -13.10
C SER A 90 -16.58 -12.34 -12.92
N ASN A 91 -15.84 -12.07 -14.02
CA ASN A 91 -14.40 -11.76 -13.97
C ASN A 91 -14.08 -10.25 -13.94
N PHE A 92 -15.09 -9.37 -13.88
CA PHE A 92 -14.91 -7.92 -14.03
C PHE A 92 -15.19 -7.10 -12.76
N VAL A 93 -15.19 -7.74 -11.60
CA VAL A 93 -15.30 -7.05 -10.30
C VAL A 93 -13.98 -6.33 -10.05
N GLY A 94 -13.91 -5.02 -10.40
CA GLY A 94 -12.74 -4.17 -10.11
C GLY A 94 -12.29 -3.23 -11.23
N LEU A 95 -12.86 -3.31 -12.43
CA LEU A 95 -12.57 -2.37 -13.52
C LEU A 95 -13.58 -1.23 -13.53
N SER A 96 -13.12 -0.01 -13.79
CA SER A 96 -14.00 1.15 -13.94
C SER A 96 -14.89 0.96 -15.17
N ILE A 97 -16.14 1.44 -15.08
CA ILE A 97 -17.14 1.35 -16.15
C ILE A 97 -16.61 1.98 -17.47
N GLU A 98 -15.72 2.96 -17.38
CA GLU A 98 -15.08 3.62 -18.50
C GLU A 98 -14.07 2.71 -19.24
N ASP A 99 -13.28 1.93 -18.51
CA ASP A 99 -12.31 1.00 -19.11
C ASP A 99 -13.01 -0.16 -19.83
N LEU A 100 -14.16 -0.59 -19.32
CA LEU A 100 -14.98 -1.63 -19.94
C LEU A 100 -15.61 -1.13 -21.24
N PHE A 101 -15.98 0.13 -21.27
CA PHE A 101 -16.60 0.77 -22.43
C PHE A 101 -15.62 0.99 -23.58
N GLU A 102 -14.39 1.48 -23.29
CA GLU A 102 -13.34 1.63 -24.31
C GLU A 102 -12.91 0.28 -24.92
N SER A 103 -12.98 -0.79 -24.12
CA SER A 103 -12.63 -2.15 -24.59
C SER A 103 -13.68 -2.74 -25.53
N PHE A 104 -14.96 -2.43 -25.34
CA PHE A 104 -16.07 -3.09 -26.05
C PHE A 104 -16.67 -2.29 -27.21
N PHE A 105 -16.68 -0.95 -27.10
CA PHE A 105 -17.29 -0.05 -28.08
C PHE A 105 -16.31 0.90 -28.76
N GLY A 106 -15.02 0.80 -28.45
CA GLY A 106 -14.00 1.59 -29.15
C GLY A 106 -14.06 1.28 -30.63
N THR A 107 -14.44 2.27 -31.42
CA THR A 107 -14.54 2.22 -32.89
C THR A 107 -13.29 1.56 -33.48
N PRO A 108 -13.41 0.54 -34.37
CA PRO A 108 -12.26 -0.14 -34.98
C PRO A 108 -11.40 0.74 -35.89
N GLY A 109 -11.69 2.03 -36.01
CA GLY A 109 -11.09 2.95 -36.99
C GLY A 109 -10.10 3.98 -36.44
N GLN A 110 -9.98 4.19 -35.15
CA GLN A 110 -9.13 5.25 -34.61
C GLN A 110 -8.24 4.79 -33.46
N ARG A 111 -7.62 3.61 -33.63
CA ARG A 111 -6.40 3.28 -32.89
C ARG A 111 -5.25 4.07 -33.52
N GLY A 112 -5.26 5.39 -33.35
CA GLY A 112 -4.01 6.12 -33.32
C GLY A 112 -3.17 5.40 -32.27
N ALA A 113 -2.02 4.88 -32.68
CA ALA A 113 -1.06 4.25 -31.78
C ALA A 113 -0.78 5.23 -30.63
N ARG A 114 -1.56 5.16 -29.54
CA ARG A 114 -1.16 5.75 -28.27
C ARG A 114 0.17 5.04 -27.99
N GLN A 115 1.25 5.72 -28.28
CA GLN A 115 2.59 5.31 -27.90
C GLN A 115 2.46 4.99 -26.41
N ARG A 116 2.47 3.69 -26.07
CA ARG A 116 2.50 3.27 -24.67
C ARG A 116 3.72 3.96 -24.09
N VAL A 117 3.48 5.00 -23.29
CA VAL A 117 4.54 5.70 -22.57
C VAL A 117 5.22 4.62 -21.75
N GLN A 118 6.40 4.21 -22.19
CA GLN A 118 7.18 3.22 -21.47
C GLN A 118 7.59 3.84 -20.15
N ARG A 119 7.30 3.13 -19.07
CA ARG A 119 7.67 3.55 -17.71
C ARG A 119 8.91 2.76 -17.28
N GLY A 120 9.83 3.46 -16.62
CA GLY A 120 10.98 2.85 -15.97
C GLY A 120 10.55 1.94 -14.83
N GLN A 121 11.41 0.99 -14.47
CA GLN A 121 11.15 0.08 -13.36
C GLN A 121 11.25 0.81 -12.02
N ASP A 122 10.39 0.43 -11.09
CA ASP A 122 10.48 0.91 -9.71
C ASP A 122 11.62 0.17 -8.99
N LEU A 123 12.32 0.88 -8.10
CA LEU A 123 13.40 0.33 -7.29
C LEU A 123 12.99 0.26 -5.83
N ARG A 124 13.55 -0.71 -5.12
CA ARG A 124 13.42 -0.84 -3.67
C ARG A 124 14.80 -0.69 -3.02
N TYR A 125 14.84 0.01 -1.90
CA TYR A 125 16.02 0.18 -1.06
C TYR A 125 15.63 0.01 0.41
N ASP A 126 16.38 -0.82 1.16
CA ASP A 126 16.16 -1.05 2.58
C ASP A 126 17.13 -0.13 3.35
N LEU A 127 16.57 0.84 4.10
CA LEU A 127 17.31 1.84 4.86
C LEU A 127 17.29 1.52 6.35
N HIS A 128 18.46 1.29 6.93
CA HIS A 128 18.60 1.05 8.36
C HIS A 128 18.79 2.37 9.13
N LEU A 129 17.97 2.53 10.17
CA LEU A 129 17.93 3.69 11.05
C LEU A 129 18.21 3.27 12.48
N THR A 130 18.80 4.14 13.27
CA THR A 130 18.79 4.01 14.72
C THR A 130 17.41 4.41 15.28
N LEU A 131 17.12 4.08 16.53
CA LEU A 131 15.86 4.46 17.15
C LEU A 131 15.71 5.98 17.24
N GLU A 132 16.81 6.69 17.53
CA GLU A 132 16.86 8.14 17.60
C GLU A 132 16.53 8.78 16.26
N GLU A 133 17.13 8.28 15.18
CA GLU A 133 16.88 8.77 13.83
C GLU A 133 15.41 8.55 13.40
N ALA A 134 14.83 7.43 13.78
CA ALA A 134 13.43 7.13 13.50
C ALA A 134 12.46 8.01 14.32
N VAL A 135 12.82 8.30 15.58
CA VAL A 135 11.99 9.11 16.49
C VAL A 135 12.06 10.58 16.15
N PHE A 136 13.26 11.13 15.95
CA PHE A 136 13.43 12.57 15.72
C PHE A 136 13.39 12.97 14.25
N GLY A 137 13.42 11.98 13.35
CA GLY A 137 13.57 12.23 11.91
C GLY A 137 15.02 12.55 11.53
N THR A 138 15.36 12.30 10.30
CA THR A 138 16.70 12.56 9.78
C THR A 138 16.67 12.66 8.26
N SER A 139 17.67 13.36 7.71
CA SER A 139 17.92 13.38 6.27
C SER A 139 19.16 12.54 6.00
N LYS A 140 19.05 11.45 5.26
CA LYS A 140 20.16 10.55 4.91
C LYS A 140 20.42 10.50 3.43
N GLU A 141 21.69 10.55 3.08
CA GLU A 141 22.14 10.30 1.72
C GLU A 141 22.35 8.80 1.51
N ILE A 142 21.66 8.24 0.54
CA ILE A 142 21.84 6.86 0.11
C ILE A 142 22.49 6.81 -1.27
N THR A 143 23.44 5.92 -1.45
CA THR A 143 24.07 5.68 -2.75
C THR A 143 23.60 4.36 -3.31
N LEU A 144 22.95 4.41 -4.47
CA LEU A 144 22.48 3.21 -5.17
C LEU A 144 23.08 3.15 -6.57
N THR A 145 23.31 1.94 -7.04
CA THR A 145 23.74 1.69 -8.40
C THR A 145 22.51 1.37 -9.25
N LYS A 146 22.15 2.29 -10.14
CA LYS A 146 21.01 2.14 -11.04
C LYS A 146 21.38 2.54 -12.47
N ASN A 147 20.53 2.21 -13.42
CA ASN A 147 20.66 2.81 -14.73
C ASN A 147 20.33 4.30 -14.64
N ALA A 148 21.16 5.11 -15.23
CA ALA A 148 20.95 6.55 -15.39
C ALA A 148 20.86 6.87 -16.88
N THR A 149 20.15 7.93 -17.23
CA THR A 149 20.09 8.40 -18.60
C THR A 149 21.49 8.71 -19.11
N CYS A 150 21.86 8.19 -20.26
CA CYS A 150 23.15 8.45 -20.89
C CYS A 150 23.30 9.96 -21.15
N LYS A 151 24.35 10.56 -20.61
CA LYS A 151 24.59 12.00 -20.74
C LYS A 151 24.90 12.41 -22.18
N ARG A 152 25.52 11.54 -22.97
CA ARG A 152 25.93 11.82 -24.35
C ARG A 152 24.73 11.90 -25.30
N CYS A 153 23.81 10.97 -25.20
CA CYS A 153 22.65 10.89 -26.11
C CYS A 153 21.32 11.30 -25.45
N GLU A 154 21.33 11.74 -24.20
CA GLU A 154 20.16 12.17 -23.44
C GLU A 154 19.00 11.15 -23.45
N GLY A 155 19.35 9.86 -23.47
CA GLY A 155 18.37 8.77 -23.48
C GLY A 155 17.90 8.30 -24.86
N SER A 156 18.27 8.98 -25.95
CA SER A 156 17.84 8.60 -27.29
C SER A 156 18.48 7.27 -27.80
N GLY A 157 19.63 6.91 -27.26
CA GLY A 157 20.41 5.74 -27.73
C GLY A 157 21.19 6.01 -29.02
N MET A 158 21.03 7.16 -29.64
CA MET A 158 21.65 7.54 -30.90
C MET A 158 22.88 8.42 -30.68
N GLU A 159 23.82 8.39 -31.60
CA GLU A 159 24.92 9.34 -31.58
C GLU A 159 24.39 10.78 -31.82
N PRO A 160 24.86 11.78 -31.05
CA PRO A 160 24.44 13.17 -31.22
C PRO A 160 24.56 13.64 -32.68
N GLY A 161 23.46 14.25 -33.22
CA GLY A 161 23.44 14.72 -34.61
C GLY A 161 22.90 13.69 -35.61
N THR A 162 22.62 12.43 -35.20
CA THR A 162 22.01 11.44 -36.05
C THR A 162 20.48 11.35 -35.83
N GLN A 163 19.75 10.88 -36.84
CA GLN A 163 18.30 10.69 -36.77
C GLN A 163 17.95 9.21 -36.95
N PRO A 164 16.87 8.74 -36.29
CA PRO A 164 16.42 7.38 -36.48
C PRO A 164 15.88 7.18 -37.89
N THR A 165 16.17 6.04 -38.50
CA THR A 165 15.64 5.69 -39.82
C THR A 165 14.36 4.87 -39.66
N ARG A 166 13.41 5.10 -40.54
CA ARG A 166 12.15 4.32 -40.58
C ARG A 166 12.45 2.85 -40.88
N CYS A 167 11.85 1.96 -40.12
CA CYS A 167 12.03 0.51 -40.36
C CYS A 167 11.41 0.12 -41.69
N THR A 168 12.22 -0.33 -42.63
CA THR A 168 11.78 -0.75 -43.99
C THR A 168 10.95 -2.02 -44.01
N ARG A 169 10.97 -2.85 -42.91
CA ARG A 169 10.23 -4.12 -42.87
C ARG A 169 8.78 -3.94 -42.44
N CYS A 170 8.51 -3.04 -41.51
CA CYS A 170 7.15 -2.76 -41.06
C CYS A 170 6.67 -1.36 -41.50
N ASP A 171 7.46 -0.69 -42.31
CA ASP A 171 7.18 0.66 -42.80
C ASP A 171 6.78 1.63 -41.72
N GLY A 172 7.49 1.58 -40.59
CA GLY A 172 7.27 2.46 -39.42
C GLY A 172 6.14 2.04 -38.48
N SER A 173 5.35 1.00 -38.78
CA SER A 173 4.23 0.57 -37.96
C SER A 173 4.62 -0.16 -36.68
N GLY A 174 5.83 -0.72 -36.61
CA GLY A 174 6.28 -1.54 -35.49
C GLY A 174 5.73 -2.98 -35.54
N GLU A 175 4.70 -3.24 -36.34
CA GLU A 175 3.97 -4.50 -36.37
C GLU A 175 3.97 -5.09 -37.79
N ILE A 176 3.98 -6.41 -37.88
CA ILE A 176 3.82 -7.16 -39.14
C ILE A 176 2.47 -7.84 -39.07
N ARG A 177 1.61 -7.52 -40.03
CA ARG A 177 0.29 -8.15 -40.18
C ARG A 177 0.39 -9.29 -41.19
N ARG A 178 0.13 -10.51 -40.75
CA ARG A 178 0.03 -11.67 -41.63
C ARG A 178 -1.43 -12.10 -41.73
N VAL A 179 -1.98 -12.05 -42.93
CA VAL A 179 -3.32 -12.57 -43.22
C VAL A 179 -3.18 -14.04 -43.54
N GLN A 180 -3.76 -14.90 -42.72
CA GLN A 180 -3.89 -16.33 -43.01
C GLN A 180 -5.33 -16.66 -43.42
N GLN A 181 -5.49 -17.26 -44.55
CA GLN A 181 -6.79 -17.73 -45.02
C GLN A 181 -7.03 -19.15 -44.52
N SER A 182 -8.11 -19.32 -43.76
CA SER A 182 -8.55 -20.60 -43.23
C SER A 182 -9.92 -20.93 -43.80
N ILE A 183 -10.34 -22.21 -43.74
CA ILE A 183 -11.69 -22.65 -44.10
C ILE A 183 -12.81 -21.98 -43.30
N PHE A 184 -12.47 -21.34 -42.17
CA PHE A 184 -13.38 -20.60 -41.32
C PHE A 184 -13.31 -19.07 -41.50
N GLY A 185 -12.56 -18.56 -42.47
CA GLY A 185 -12.41 -17.12 -42.74
C GLY A 185 -10.96 -16.64 -42.78
N GLN A 186 -10.80 -15.32 -42.90
CA GLN A 186 -9.49 -14.67 -42.87
C GLN A 186 -9.13 -14.30 -41.41
N PHE A 187 -8.01 -14.81 -40.93
CA PHE A 187 -7.43 -14.42 -39.64
C PHE A 187 -6.24 -13.50 -39.89
N VAL A 188 -6.28 -12.33 -39.22
CA VAL A 188 -5.17 -11.38 -39.22
C VAL A 188 -4.33 -11.62 -37.99
N ASN A 189 -3.14 -12.19 -38.17
CA ASN A 189 -2.19 -12.33 -37.06
C ASN A 189 -1.25 -11.11 -37.07
N VAL A 190 -1.23 -10.37 -35.97
CA VAL A 190 -0.38 -9.19 -35.75
C VAL A 190 0.77 -9.61 -34.85
N THR A 191 2.00 -9.52 -35.37
CA THR A 191 3.22 -9.83 -34.63
C THR A 191 4.13 -8.61 -34.57
N LEU A 192 4.91 -8.45 -33.49
CA LEU A 192 5.93 -7.42 -33.45
C LEU A 192 6.96 -7.59 -34.57
N CYS A 193 7.38 -6.49 -35.16
CA CYS A 193 8.42 -6.52 -36.18
C CYS A 193 9.76 -6.94 -35.55
N ASP A 194 10.31 -8.06 -35.99
CA ASP A 194 11.57 -8.62 -35.50
C ASP A 194 12.81 -7.78 -35.83
N ARG A 195 12.72 -6.88 -36.82
CA ARG A 195 13.81 -5.98 -37.18
C ARG A 195 13.93 -4.75 -36.30
N CYS A 196 12.82 -4.18 -35.85
CA CYS A 196 12.79 -3.00 -35.01
C CYS A 196 12.22 -3.29 -33.62
N ASN A 197 11.90 -4.54 -33.29
CA ASN A 197 11.33 -4.98 -32.02
C ASN A 197 10.10 -4.18 -31.57
N GLY A 198 9.27 -3.80 -32.53
CA GLY A 198 8.05 -3.04 -32.27
C GLY A 198 8.20 -1.51 -32.32
N GLU A 199 9.40 -1.00 -32.53
CA GLU A 199 9.68 0.44 -32.44
C GLU A 199 9.33 1.23 -33.70
N GLY A 200 9.18 0.58 -34.82
CA GLY A 200 8.93 1.25 -36.10
C GLY A 200 10.16 1.98 -36.68
N GLN A 201 11.19 2.20 -35.89
CA GLN A 201 12.42 2.91 -36.24
C GLN A 201 13.65 2.06 -35.95
N ILE A 202 14.76 2.34 -36.64
CA ILE A 202 16.04 1.67 -36.48
C ILE A 202 17.09 2.75 -36.20
N ILE A 203 17.92 2.52 -35.20
CA ILE A 203 19.09 3.34 -34.90
C ILE A 203 20.22 2.89 -35.83
N ALA A 204 20.60 3.73 -36.81
CA ALA A 204 21.69 3.45 -37.71
C ALA A 204 23.05 3.60 -37.02
N ASP A 205 23.21 4.68 -36.26
CA ASP A 205 24.44 5.01 -35.52
C ASP A 205 24.17 5.00 -34.02
N PRO A 206 24.44 3.87 -33.34
CA PRO A 206 24.22 3.79 -31.89
C PRO A 206 25.24 4.63 -31.13
N CYS A 207 24.80 5.28 -30.08
CA CYS A 207 25.65 6.07 -29.18
C CYS A 207 26.80 5.21 -28.64
N HIS A 208 28.02 5.67 -28.76
CA HIS A 208 29.25 4.97 -28.35
C HIS A 208 29.28 4.68 -26.83
N GLU A 209 28.72 5.57 -25.99
CA GLU A 209 28.76 5.44 -24.53
C GLU A 209 27.75 4.37 -24.05
N CYS A 210 26.51 4.39 -24.53
CA CYS A 210 25.46 3.47 -24.08
C CYS A 210 25.19 2.32 -25.06
N GLN A 211 25.83 2.29 -26.22
CA GLN A 211 25.69 1.26 -27.25
C GLN A 211 24.21 1.04 -27.67
N GLY A 212 23.51 2.13 -27.90
CA GLY A 212 22.10 2.11 -28.34
C GLY A 212 21.07 1.95 -27.22
N ARG A 213 21.48 1.70 -25.99
CA ARG A 213 20.55 1.46 -24.88
C ARG A 213 19.87 2.73 -24.33
N GLY A 214 20.46 3.89 -24.53
CA GLY A 214 19.99 5.17 -23.98
C GLY A 214 20.30 5.34 -22.50
N THR A 215 20.75 4.29 -21.79
CA THR A 215 21.05 4.31 -20.36
C THR A 215 22.41 3.71 -20.07
N VAL A 216 23.06 4.18 -19.01
CA VAL A 216 24.35 3.69 -18.50
C VAL A 216 24.22 3.37 -17.03
N ARG A 217 24.91 2.33 -16.57
CA ARG A 217 24.92 1.99 -15.14
C ARG A 217 25.79 2.99 -14.37
N ALA A 218 25.19 3.70 -13.43
CA ALA A 218 25.87 4.74 -12.65
C ALA A 218 25.53 4.65 -11.16
N ARG A 219 26.44 5.13 -10.33
CA ARG A 219 26.16 5.37 -8.91
C ARG A 219 25.45 6.71 -8.80
N THR A 220 24.28 6.70 -8.16
CA THR A 220 23.47 7.89 -7.94
C THR A 220 23.24 8.06 -6.44
N THR A 221 23.51 9.26 -5.94
CA THR A 221 23.21 9.64 -4.56
C THR A 221 21.83 10.28 -4.52
N VAL A 222 20.99 9.83 -3.60
CA VAL A 222 19.63 10.32 -3.38
C VAL A 222 19.48 10.66 -1.90
N VAL A 223 18.96 11.85 -1.61
CA VAL A 223 18.61 12.26 -0.25
C VAL A 223 17.24 11.71 0.12
N VAL A 224 17.17 11.08 1.28
CA VAL A 224 15.94 10.51 1.85
C VAL A 224 15.61 11.24 3.13
N ASP A 225 14.52 11.98 3.12
CA ASP A 225 14.01 12.66 4.31
C ASP A 225 13.09 11.72 5.08
N VAL A 226 13.55 11.26 6.24
CA VAL A 226 12.81 10.40 7.15
C VAL A 226 12.00 11.28 8.10
N PRO A 227 10.67 11.18 8.11
CA PRO A 227 9.84 11.96 9.01
C PRO A 227 10.02 11.51 10.46
N GLN A 228 9.85 12.43 11.40
CA GLN A 228 9.84 12.12 12.83
C GLN A 228 8.71 11.16 13.18
N GLY A 229 8.99 10.22 14.09
CA GLY A 229 8.04 9.20 14.49
C GLY A 229 7.90 8.03 13.51
N ALA A 230 8.79 7.94 12.51
CA ALA A 230 8.81 6.82 11.57
C ALA A 230 8.88 5.47 12.30
N ASP A 231 8.17 4.46 11.78
CA ASP A 231 8.10 3.11 12.38
C ASP A 231 8.77 2.08 11.47
N GLU A 232 9.00 0.89 12.05
CA GLU A 232 9.50 -0.28 11.30
C GLU A 232 8.58 -0.58 10.11
N GLY A 233 9.17 -0.85 8.94
CA GLY A 233 8.46 -1.23 7.74
C GLY A 233 7.75 -0.09 7.00
N ILE A 234 7.83 1.15 7.45
CA ILE A 234 7.29 2.30 6.69
C ILE A 234 8.01 2.39 5.35
N GLN A 235 7.24 2.60 4.31
CA GLN A 235 7.72 2.74 2.94
C GLN A 235 7.60 4.20 2.47
N LEU A 236 8.73 4.81 2.20
CA LEU A 236 8.82 6.15 1.61
C LEU A 236 8.92 6.04 0.10
N ARG A 237 8.06 6.75 -0.63
CA ARG A 237 8.08 6.79 -2.09
C ARG A 237 8.75 8.06 -2.59
N LEU A 238 9.86 7.91 -3.29
CA LEU A 238 10.57 8.99 -3.96
C LEU A 238 10.22 8.97 -5.45
N ASN A 239 9.44 9.94 -5.88
CA ASN A 239 8.93 10.01 -7.24
C ASN A 239 10.04 10.24 -8.25
N GLY A 240 10.06 9.46 -9.34
CA GLY A 240 11.02 9.62 -10.43
C GLY A 240 12.47 9.20 -10.11
N GLN A 241 12.72 8.63 -8.92
CA GLN A 241 14.06 8.19 -8.50
C GLN A 241 14.36 6.71 -8.81
N GLY A 242 13.43 6.01 -9.50
CA GLY A 242 13.63 4.65 -9.99
C GLY A 242 14.52 4.56 -11.21
N GLU A 243 14.39 3.50 -11.99
CA GLU A 243 15.06 3.32 -13.28
C GLU A 243 14.50 4.31 -14.30
N PRO A 244 15.34 4.87 -15.19
CA PRO A 244 14.86 5.66 -16.31
C PRO A 244 14.08 4.77 -17.27
N ALA A 245 13.06 5.33 -17.89
CA ALA A 245 12.37 4.65 -18.98
C ALA A 245 13.22 4.70 -20.27
N PRO A 246 13.10 3.70 -21.11
CA PRO A 246 13.70 3.78 -22.44
C PRO A 246 13.19 5.00 -23.22
N ARG A 247 14.06 5.66 -23.93
CA ARG A 247 13.74 6.75 -24.88
C ARG A 247 12.96 7.94 -24.29
N GLY A 248 13.33 8.35 -23.09
CA GLY A 248 12.76 9.56 -22.48
C GLY A 248 11.33 9.39 -21.96
N GLY A 249 10.87 8.16 -21.73
CA GLY A 249 9.62 7.87 -21.03
C GLY A 249 9.67 8.28 -19.55
N VAL A 250 8.59 8.04 -18.82
CA VAL A 250 8.48 8.43 -17.40
C VAL A 250 9.35 7.49 -16.55
N PRO A 251 10.28 8.01 -15.74
CA PRO A 251 11.09 7.17 -14.85
C PRO A 251 10.22 6.48 -13.80
N GLY A 252 10.70 5.34 -13.29
CA GLY A 252 10.09 4.64 -12.15
C GLY A 252 10.25 5.41 -10.84
N HIS A 253 9.77 4.83 -9.76
CA HIS A 253 9.91 5.38 -8.40
C HIS A 253 10.94 4.58 -7.60
N LEU A 254 11.49 5.22 -6.56
CA LEU A 254 12.29 4.53 -5.57
C LEU A 254 11.45 4.40 -4.28
N TYR A 255 11.28 3.17 -3.83
CA TYR A 255 10.64 2.84 -2.57
C TYR A 255 11.70 2.53 -1.53
N VAL A 256 11.78 3.37 -0.52
CA VAL A 256 12.70 3.19 0.60
C VAL A 256 11.94 2.59 1.78
N VAL A 257 12.28 1.36 2.15
CA VAL A 257 11.71 0.67 3.31
C VAL A 257 12.59 0.95 4.53
N LEU A 258 11.98 1.46 5.59
CA LEU A 258 12.70 1.82 6.81
C LEU A 258 12.80 0.61 7.74
N HIS A 259 14.01 0.34 8.24
CA HIS A 259 14.29 -0.68 9.24
C HIS A 259 14.91 -0.04 10.47
N VAL A 260 14.24 -0.14 11.62
CA VAL A 260 14.70 0.45 12.87
C VAL A 260 15.52 -0.55 13.66
N GLN A 261 16.77 -0.22 13.93
CA GLN A 261 17.64 -1.08 14.72
C GLN A 261 17.22 -1.12 16.19
N PRO A 262 17.30 -2.29 16.86
CA PRO A 262 17.04 -2.39 18.29
C PRO A 262 17.98 -1.47 19.07
N HIS A 263 17.41 -0.67 19.99
CA HIS A 263 18.20 0.18 20.87
C HIS A 263 18.60 -0.56 22.14
N ARG A 264 19.75 -0.21 22.72
CA ARG A 264 20.33 -0.91 23.89
C ARG A 264 19.44 -0.85 25.13
N PHE A 265 18.78 0.29 25.37
CA PHE A 265 18.03 0.55 26.60
C PHE A 265 16.55 0.72 26.36
N PHE A 266 16.18 1.33 25.25
CA PHE A 266 14.79 1.67 24.95
C PHE A 266 14.18 0.65 24.01
N LYS A 267 12.91 0.32 24.28
CA LYS A 267 12.08 -0.48 23.36
C LYS A 267 10.88 0.37 22.97
N ARG A 268 10.57 0.42 21.67
CA ARG A 268 9.39 1.12 21.19
C ARG A 268 8.16 0.21 21.28
N GLN A 269 7.06 0.76 21.78
CA GLN A 269 5.75 0.12 21.80
C GLN A 269 4.71 1.11 21.29
N GLY A 270 4.41 1.05 19.99
CA GLY A 270 3.59 2.08 19.34
C GLY A 270 4.26 3.45 19.43
N ASN A 271 3.61 4.40 20.09
CA ASN A 271 4.17 5.74 20.32
C ASN A 271 4.82 5.91 21.70
N ASP A 272 4.79 4.88 22.54
CA ASP A 272 5.47 4.91 23.83
C ASP A 272 6.86 4.29 23.73
N LEU A 273 7.75 4.76 24.61
CA LEU A 273 9.07 4.17 24.81
C LEU A 273 9.09 3.43 26.14
N LEU A 274 9.63 2.23 26.16
CA LEU A 274 9.83 1.45 27.36
C LEU A 274 11.32 1.50 27.76
N LEU A 275 11.56 1.78 29.04
CA LEU A 275 12.88 1.74 29.65
C LEU A 275 12.83 0.84 30.90
N GLU A 276 13.65 -0.20 30.95
CA GLU A 276 13.79 -1.03 32.16
C GLU A 276 14.90 -0.48 33.06
N VAL A 277 14.55 -0.13 34.27
CA VAL A 277 15.50 0.41 35.26
C VAL A 277 15.60 -0.56 36.45
N PRO A 278 16.78 -1.14 36.69
CA PRO A 278 17.01 -1.95 37.87
C PRO A 278 17.15 -1.04 39.10
N ILE A 279 16.42 -1.36 40.15
CA ILE A 279 16.54 -0.73 41.48
C ILE A 279 16.89 -1.79 42.51
N ASN A 280 17.57 -1.41 43.59
CA ASN A 280 17.87 -2.33 44.68
C ASN A 280 16.69 -2.38 45.71
N VAL A 281 16.74 -3.37 46.58
CA VAL A 281 15.68 -3.59 47.58
C VAL A 281 15.51 -2.43 48.53
N ALA A 282 16.58 -1.72 48.89
CA ALA A 282 16.49 -0.53 49.80
C ALA A 282 15.80 0.65 49.10
N GLN A 283 16.14 0.91 47.82
CA GLN A 283 15.48 1.93 47.03
C GLN A 283 14.00 1.61 46.81
N ALA A 284 13.65 0.34 46.61
CA ALA A 284 12.28 -0.08 46.46
C ALA A 284 11.47 0.08 47.78
N ALA A 285 12.08 -0.23 48.92
CA ALA A 285 11.44 -0.17 50.22
C ALA A 285 11.28 1.28 50.77
N LEU A 286 12.34 2.06 50.67
CA LEU A 286 12.39 3.41 51.23
C LEU A 286 11.93 4.50 50.28
N GLY A 287 11.90 4.20 48.97
CA GLY A 287 11.78 5.17 47.88
C GLY A 287 13.15 5.80 47.59
N ASP A 288 13.24 6.38 46.41
CA ASP A 288 14.44 7.09 45.97
C ASP A 288 14.11 8.03 44.79
N ASP A 289 14.93 9.07 44.66
CA ASP A 289 14.87 9.97 43.50
C ASP A 289 16.18 9.84 42.72
N PHE A 290 16.11 9.41 41.49
CA PHE A 290 17.31 9.25 40.63
C PHE A 290 17.05 9.71 39.18
N ALA A 291 18.14 10.09 38.53
CA ALA A 291 18.07 10.54 37.14
C ALA A 291 18.00 9.33 36.20
N VAL A 292 17.07 9.40 35.24
CA VAL A 292 16.96 8.46 34.10
C VAL A 292 17.21 9.19 32.80
N PRO A 293 17.90 8.57 31.84
CA PRO A 293 18.10 9.18 30.53
C PRO A 293 16.80 9.13 29.73
N THR A 294 16.59 10.14 28.91
CA THR A 294 15.61 10.14 27.85
C THR A 294 16.27 9.81 26.50
N LEU A 295 15.50 9.54 25.46
CA LEU A 295 16.04 9.21 24.15
C LEU A 295 16.78 10.39 23.50
N ASP A 296 16.46 11.64 23.86
CA ASP A 296 17.15 12.85 23.42
C ASP A 296 18.37 13.21 24.29
N ASN A 297 18.89 12.25 25.05
CA ASN A 297 20.05 12.39 25.95
C ASN A 297 19.91 13.42 27.07
N LYS A 298 18.67 13.83 27.39
CA LYS A 298 18.39 14.59 28.60
C LYS A 298 18.28 13.67 29.80
N GLN A 299 18.38 14.23 30.98
CA GLN A 299 18.14 13.51 32.24
C GLN A 299 16.89 14.05 32.89
N ILE A 300 16.02 13.17 33.31
CA ILE A 300 14.82 13.50 34.09
C ILE A 300 14.90 12.80 35.44
N THR A 301 14.53 13.52 36.50
CA THR A 301 14.46 12.92 37.84
C THR A 301 13.20 12.10 37.98
N LEU A 302 13.38 10.81 38.24
CA LEU A 302 12.31 9.86 38.48
C LEU A 302 12.11 9.69 39.98
N LYS A 303 10.89 9.98 40.48
CA LYS A 303 10.53 9.75 41.89
C LYS A 303 9.96 8.37 42.07
N VAL A 304 10.64 7.55 42.83
CA VAL A 304 10.22 6.17 43.18
C VAL A 304 9.60 6.20 44.57
N PRO A 305 8.30 5.98 44.72
CA PRO A 305 7.64 5.96 46.03
C PRO A 305 8.13 4.78 46.88
N ALA A 306 8.13 5.01 48.20
CA ALA A 306 8.40 3.93 49.16
C ALA A 306 7.42 2.75 48.99
N GLY A 307 7.89 1.53 49.20
CA GLY A 307 7.10 0.30 49.02
C GLY A 307 6.86 -0.09 47.56
N THR A 308 7.65 0.42 46.63
CA THR A 308 7.54 0.10 45.22
C THR A 308 7.82 -1.39 44.97
N GLN A 309 6.91 -2.07 44.27
CA GLN A 309 7.04 -3.48 43.89
C GLN A 309 7.73 -3.63 42.55
N SER A 310 8.37 -4.77 42.35
CA SER A 310 8.97 -5.13 41.05
C SER A 310 7.89 -5.19 39.97
N GLY A 311 8.18 -4.60 38.79
CA GLY A 311 7.23 -4.50 37.68
C GLY A 311 6.36 -3.26 37.71
N ARG A 312 6.50 -2.39 38.73
CA ARG A 312 5.81 -1.09 38.73
C ARG A 312 6.27 -0.24 37.57
N ILE A 313 5.30 0.37 36.87
CA ILE A 313 5.53 1.27 35.76
C ILE A 313 5.30 2.71 36.22
N ILE A 314 6.31 3.55 36.00
CA ILE A 314 6.17 5.01 36.17
C ILE A 314 6.15 5.63 34.78
N ARG A 315 5.12 6.42 34.52
CA ARG A 315 4.92 7.07 33.24
C ARG A 315 5.41 8.51 33.28
N VAL A 316 6.30 8.86 32.35
CA VAL A 316 6.78 10.22 32.11
C VAL A 316 6.12 10.73 30.85
N ARG A 317 5.27 11.71 30.97
CA ARG A 317 4.45 12.21 29.87
C ARG A 317 5.26 13.00 28.85
N GLY A 318 4.97 12.78 27.55
CA GLY A 318 5.55 13.53 26.45
C GLY A 318 7.01 13.21 26.12
N GLU A 319 7.60 12.15 26.73
CA GLU A 319 8.97 11.70 26.47
C GLU A 319 9.03 10.44 25.59
N GLY A 320 7.93 10.13 24.91
CA GLY A 320 7.82 9.04 23.93
C GLY A 320 8.14 9.49 22.51
N VAL A 321 7.62 8.73 21.54
CA VAL A 321 7.77 8.94 20.10
C VAL A 321 6.77 10.00 19.62
N PRO A 322 7.17 10.97 18.79
CA PRO A 322 6.23 11.90 18.15
C PRO A 322 5.20 11.17 17.29
N PHE A 323 3.99 11.69 17.24
CA PHE A 323 2.98 11.17 16.31
C PHE A 323 3.30 11.55 14.88
N LEU A 324 3.23 10.60 13.95
CA LEU A 324 3.63 10.80 12.55
C LEU A 324 2.78 11.84 11.79
N ARG A 325 1.51 12.01 12.17
CA ARG A 325 0.53 12.87 11.47
C ARG A 325 -0.19 13.86 12.36
N GLU A 326 0.08 13.84 13.67
CA GLU A 326 -0.61 14.65 14.67
C GLU A 326 0.40 15.40 15.52
N HIS A 327 -0.07 16.42 16.24
CA HIS A 327 0.78 17.11 17.22
C HIS A 327 0.84 16.31 18.51
N GLY A 328 2.02 16.29 19.14
CA GLY A 328 2.24 15.63 20.42
C GLY A 328 3.20 14.43 20.30
N ARG A 329 3.45 13.82 21.46
CA ARG A 329 4.34 12.66 21.63
C ARG A 329 3.69 11.68 22.59
N GLY A 330 4.03 10.40 22.44
CA GLY A 330 3.72 9.37 23.44
C GLY A 330 4.48 9.59 24.75
N ASP A 331 4.44 8.62 25.63
CA ASP A 331 5.04 8.68 26.94
C ASP A 331 6.26 7.76 27.04
N LEU A 332 7.15 8.06 28.00
CA LEU A 332 8.19 7.14 28.42
C LEU A 332 7.67 6.31 29.61
N GLN A 333 7.57 5.02 29.44
CA GLN A 333 7.19 4.04 30.46
C GLN A 333 8.44 3.45 31.10
N VAL A 334 8.74 3.84 32.34
CA VAL A 334 9.87 3.33 33.12
C VAL A 334 9.41 2.14 33.93
N HIS A 335 9.87 0.95 33.54
CA HIS A 335 9.60 -0.31 34.24
C HIS A 335 10.64 -0.54 35.32
N LEU A 336 10.26 -0.44 36.58
CA LEU A 336 11.14 -0.67 37.71
C LEU A 336 11.28 -2.17 37.96
N LYS A 337 12.51 -2.67 37.94
CA LYS A 337 12.82 -4.06 38.22
C LYS A 337 13.65 -4.17 39.49
N VAL A 338 13.02 -4.58 40.58
CA VAL A 338 13.74 -4.81 41.83
C VAL A 338 14.70 -5.97 41.66
N ARG A 339 15.98 -5.70 41.85
CA ARG A 339 17.03 -6.75 41.85
C ARG A 339 17.49 -7.01 43.24
N THR A 340 17.45 -8.30 43.63
CA THR A 340 18.08 -8.77 44.85
C THR A 340 19.60 -8.88 44.61
N PRO A 341 20.43 -8.21 45.44
CA PRO A 341 21.87 -8.24 45.27
C PRO A 341 22.40 -9.67 45.54
N THR A 342 23.29 -10.17 44.70
CA THR A 342 23.93 -11.47 44.81
C THR A 342 25.29 -11.39 45.53
N ASP A 343 26.02 -10.30 45.27
CA ASP A 343 27.36 -10.07 45.81
C ASP A 343 27.29 -9.08 46.96
N LEU A 344 27.13 -9.62 48.18
CA LEU A 344 26.99 -8.86 49.40
C LEU A 344 28.29 -8.83 50.21
N SER A 345 28.69 -7.66 50.71
CA SER A 345 29.74 -7.54 51.71
C SER A 345 29.28 -8.14 53.04
N ASP A 346 30.22 -8.46 53.94
CA ASP A 346 29.87 -9.02 55.25
C ASP A 346 29.06 -8.06 56.11
N GLU A 347 29.29 -6.76 55.97
CA GLU A 347 28.49 -5.72 56.62
C GLU A 347 27.04 -5.73 56.09
N GLN A 348 26.86 -5.77 54.77
CA GLN A 348 25.54 -5.83 54.15
C GLN A 348 24.78 -7.12 54.57
N LYS A 349 25.48 -8.29 54.64
CA LYS A 349 24.88 -9.51 55.15
C LYS A 349 24.41 -9.37 56.61
N LYS A 350 25.22 -8.70 57.44
CA LYS A 350 24.86 -8.46 58.85
C LYS A 350 23.61 -7.56 58.96
N LEU A 351 23.56 -6.47 58.21
CA LEU A 351 22.41 -5.56 58.18
C LEU A 351 21.13 -6.25 57.66
N LEU A 352 21.25 -7.06 56.62
CA LEU A 352 20.09 -7.80 56.09
C LEU A 352 19.60 -8.90 57.06
N ARG A 353 20.51 -9.55 57.83
CA ARG A 353 20.09 -10.45 58.88
C ARG A 353 19.38 -9.75 60.01
N GLN A 354 19.90 -8.60 60.46
CA GLN A 354 19.24 -7.75 61.47
C GLN A 354 17.86 -7.28 61.02
N LEU A 355 17.74 -6.87 59.77
CA LEU A 355 16.44 -6.49 59.16
C LEU A 355 15.49 -7.69 59.13
N GLY A 356 16.00 -8.89 58.77
CA GLY A 356 15.22 -10.13 58.74
C GLY A 356 14.57 -10.45 60.09
N THR A 357 15.30 -10.28 61.21
CA THR A 357 14.75 -10.54 62.57
C THR A 357 13.63 -9.60 62.93
N THR A 358 13.57 -8.37 62.36
CA THR A 358 12.47 -7.42 62.61
C THR A 358 11.16 -7.81 61.94
N PHE A 359 11.21 -8.71 60.95
CA PHE A 359 10.02 -9.24 60.27
C PHE A 359 9.45 -10.47 60.91
N GLU A 360 10.14 -11.07 61.91
CA GLU A 360 9.71 -12.24 62.68
C GLU A 360 8.52 -11.89 63.60
N GLY A 361 7.39 -11.62 63.07
CA GLY A 361 6.17 -11.23 63.78
C GLY A 361 5.10 -10.69 62.85
N HIS A 362 5.50 -10.30 61.67
CA HIS A 362 4.60 -9.83 60.61
C HIS A 362 4.57 -10.90 59.54
N GLN A 363 3.82 -11.99 59.76
CA GLN A 363 3.44 -12.88 58.68
C GLN A 363 2.50 -12.10 57.75
N ASN A 364 3.06 -11.42 56.74
CA ASN A 364 2.31 -10.94 55.62
C ASN A 364 1.88 -12.13 54.76
N THR A 365 0.98 -12.96 55.28
CA THR A 365 0.12 -13.77 54.45
C THR A 365 -0.87 -12.81 53.82
N PRO A 366 -0.90 -12.64 52.51
CA PRO A 366 -1.97 -11.86 51.86
C PRO A 366 -3.29 -12.48 52.26
N ALA A 367 -4.17 -11.65 52.87
CA ALA A 367 -5.50 -12.11 53.33
C ALA A 367 -6.38 -12.69 52.20
N GLU A 368 -5.96 -12.54 50.96
CA GLU A 368 -6.65 -13.06 49.78
C GLU A 368 -6.37 -14.55 49.47
N ASN A 369 -5.28 -15.16 50.01
CA ASN A 369 -4.94 -16.56 49.72
C ASN A 369 -5.64 -17.59 50.62
N LYS A 370 -6.25 -17.21 51.75
CA LYS A 370 -7.06 -18.14 52.54
C LYS A 370 -8.28 -18.65 51.80
N SER A 371 -8.89 -17.80 50.98
CA SER A 371 -10.08 -18.18 50.17
C SER A 371 -9.77 -19.13 49.02
N PHE A 372 -8.56 -19.09 48.46
CA PHE A 372 -8.21 -20.00 47.34
C PHE A 372 -7.84 -21.40 47.85
N PHE A 373 -7.04 -21.54 48.91
CA PHE A 373 -6.68 -22.83 49.47
C PHE A 373 -7.87 -23.49 50.16
N ASP A 374 -8.76 -22.78 50.81
CA ASP A 374 -9.99 -23.32 51.38
C ASP A 374 -10.95 -23.82 50.31
N LYS A 375 -11.12 -23.08 49.19
CA LYS A 375 -11.91 -23.55 48.05
C LYS A 375 -11.32 -24.75 47.34
N VAL A 376 -9.99 -24.87 47.27
CA VAL A 376 -9.34 -26.07 46.72
C VAL A 376 -9.51 -27.27 47.65
N LYS A 377 -9.45 -27.08 48.98
CA LYS A 377 -9.68 -28.12 49.93
C LYS A 377 -11.09 -28.68 49.92
N ASP A 378 -12.09 -27.81 49.80
CA ASP A 378 -13.52 -28.20 49.68
C ASP A 378 -13.84 -28.98 48.40
N VAL A 379 -13.11 -28.72 47.32
CA VAL A 379 -13.26 -29.48 46.08
C VAL A 379 -12.65 -30.87 46.13
N PHE A 380 -11.60 -31.09 46.94
CA PHE A 380 -10.95 -32.40 47.09
C PHE A 380 -11.38 -33.20 48.29
N SER A 381 -12.20 -32.65 49.20
CA SER A 381 -12.73 -33.35 50.37
C SER A 381 -14.21 -33.76 50.26
N GLY A 382 -14.85 -33.48 49.13
CA GLY A 382 -16.25 -33.81 48.83
C GLY A 382 -16.38 -34.92 47.77
N GLY A 383 -15.77 -36.08 47.98
CA GLY A 383 -15.93 -37.26 47.19
C GLY A 383 -16.14 -38.47 48.08
#